data_63f7a2bd9245c85de6ccda777bb9ac31
#
_entry.id   63f7a2bd9245c85de6ccda777bb9ac31
#
_cell.length_a   1.000
_cell.length_b   1.000
_cell.length_c   1.000
_cell.angle_alpha   90.00
_cell.angle_beta   90.00
_cell.angle_gamma   90.00
#
_symmetry.space_group_name_H-M   'P 1'
#
loop_
_entity.id
_entity.type
_entity.pdbx_description
1 polymer ?
#
loop_
_entity_poly.entity_id
_entity_poly.type
_entity_poly.pdbx_seq_one_letter_code
_entity_poly.pdbx_strand_id
1 'polypeptide(L)'
;MKLYCEDNLITLSSIEDEMIHLIYCDILYGTGKIFPDYADLVADKNVIYDFYHPRLMEMYRVLHNDGTIYLQCDIRINHWIRVMMDEIFGYNNFRNEIVVKYNIGGYGKREFPKKHDYLVVYTKSENYTFNDLAIRIPYKSVISKTTIRPNITPEKLAIGTVPTNVWDDIPSGLKVKKKTSYFSEKHEKLLQRIVLCSSNVGDTVADFFLGSGTTAIVSQQFGRKFIGCDINPSAIEITKNRCK
;
A
#
# COMPACT_ATOMS: atom_id res chain seq x y z
N MET A 1 9.89 14.76 -8.39
CA MET A 1 10.20 13.37 -8.01
C MET A 1 11.64 13.31 -7.50
N LYS A 2 11.87 12.68 -6.33
CA LYS A 2 13.18 12.40 -5.76
C LYS A 2 13.32 10.88 -5.59
N LEU A 3 14.42 10.29 -6.05
CA LEU A 3 14.70 8.84 -5.96
C LEU A 3 16.10 8.62 -5.40
N TYR A 4 16.19 7.73 -4.40
CA TYR A 4 17.42 7.42 -3.68
C TYR A 4 17.75 5.92 -3.84
N CYS A 5 19.01 5.59 -4.04
CA CYS A 5 19.52 4.22 -4.14
C CYS A 5 20.35 3.90 -2.90
N GLU A 6 19.68 3.59 -1.80
CA GLU A 6 20.30 3.38 -0.48
C GLU A 6 19.35 2.68 0.49
N ASP A 7 19.83 2.33 1.69
CA ASP A 7 18.94 1.85 2.76
C ASP A 7 17.93 2.95 3.14
N ASN A 8 16.69 2.56 3.33
CA ASN A 8 15.60 3.50 3.60
C ASN A 8 15.74 4.25 4.93
N LEU A 9 16.47 3.74 5.92
CA LEU A 9 16.79 4.51 7.14
C LEU A 9 17.67 5.73 6.83
N ILE A 10 18.62 5.60 5.87
CA ILE A 10 19.44 6.73 5.44
C ILE A 10 18.57 7.79 4.77
N THR A 11 17.74 7.37 3.82
CA THR A 11 16.80 8.29 3.16
C THR A 11 15.85 8.94 4.16
N LEU A 12 15.23 8.17 5.05
CA LEU A 12 14.29 8.67 6.06
C LEU A 12 14.94 9.71 6.98
N SER A 13 16.17 9.47 7.45
CA SER A 13 16.90 10.40 8.33
C SER A 13 17.20 11.75 7.66
N SER A 14 17.22 11.81 6.33
CA SER A 14 17.45 13.03 5.55
C SER A 14 16.19 13.86 5.30
N ILE A 15 14.99 13.32 5.61
CA ILE A 15 13.70 13.98 5.41
C ILE A 15 13.32 14.72 6.70
N GLU A 16 12.87 15.96 6.56
CA GLU A 16 12.35 16.76 7.67
C GLU A 16 11.06 16.15 8.24
N ASP A 17 10.77 16.47 9.50
CA ASP A 17 9.55 16.03 10.17
C ASP A 17 8.31 16.51 9.42
N GLU A 18 7.29 15.68 9.40
CA GLU A 18 5.95 16.03 8.89
C GLU A 18 5.88 16.48 7.41
N MET A 19 6.80 16.00 6.56
CA MET A 19 6.87 16.38 5.15
C MET A 19 6.03 15.49 4.21
N ILE A 20 5.59 14.32 4.63
CA ILE A 20 4.97 13.31 3.78
C ILE A 20 3.49 13.13 4.14
N HIS A 21 2.59 13.31 3.19
CA HIS A 21 1.14 13.20 3.41
C HIS A 21 0.62 11.77 3.23
N LEU A 22 1.30 10.97 2.39
CA LEU A 22 0.94 9.57 2.18
C LEU A 22 2.20 8.71 2.07
N ILE A 23 2.29 7.69 2.91
CA ILE A 23 3.28 6.62 2.79
C ILE A 23 2.56 5.35 2.33
N TYR A 24 3.05 4.73 1.27
CA TYR A 24 2.70 3.36 0.89
C TYR A 24 3.99 2.57 0.76
N CYS A 25 4.04 1.39 1.36
CA CYS A 25 5.16 0.47 1.20
C CYS A 25 4.66 -0.97 1.05
N ASP A 26 5.12 -1.63 -0.02
CA ASP A 26 5.03 -3.09 -0.18
C ASP A 26 6.25 -3.71 0.48
N ILE A 27 6.14 -4.02 1.78
CA ILE A 27 7.28 -4.40 2.61
C ILE A 27 7.73 -5.85 2.36
N LEU A 28 8.89 -6.25 2.87
CA LEU A 28 9.37 -7.63 2.80
C LEU A 28 8.45 -8.57 3.59
N TYR A 29 8.13 -9.74 3.02
CA TYR A 29 7.03 -10.60 3.50
C TYR A 29 7.46 -11.69 4.51
N GLY A 30 8.74 -11.76 4.83
CA GLY A 30 9.26 -12.77 5.75
C GLY A 30 9.26 -14.18 5.17
N THR A 31 9.44 -14.33 3.85
CA THR A 31 9.46 -15.65 3.20
C THR A 31 10.77 -16.39 3.39
N GLY A 32 11.85 -15.71 3.78
CA GLY A 32 13.21 -16.22 3.87
C GLY A 32 13.84 -16.59 2.52
N LYS A 33 13.26 -16.13 1.42
CA LYS A 33 13.70 -16.47 0.06
C LYS A 33 14.58 -15.37 -0.55
N ILE A 34 15.47 -15.79 -1.44
CA ILE A 34 16.20 -14.87 -2.31
C ILE A 34 15.45 -14.82 -3.63
N PHE A 35 15.01 -13.63 -4.02
CA PHE A 35 14.40 -13.33 -5.31
C PHE A 35 15.42 -12.68 -6.25
N PRO A 36 15.17 -12.63 -7.56
CA PRO A 36 16.09 -11.98 -8.50
C PRO A 36 16.43 -10.53 -8.15
N ASP A 37 15.47 -9.80 -7.58
CA ASP A 37 15.57 -8.37 -7.32
C ASP A 37 15.91 -8.03 -5.87
N TYR A 38 15.68 -8.94 -4.91
CA TYR A 38 15.91 -8.71 -3.47
C TYR A 38 16.01 -10.00 -2.65
N ALA A 39 16.60 -9.91 -1.47
CA ALA A 39 16.54 -10.95 -0.44
C ALA A 39 15.44 -10.61 0.58
N ASP A 40 14.56 -11.57 0.84
CA ASP A 40 13.48 -11.39 1.82
C ASP A 40 13.95 -11.81 3.23
N LEU A 41 13.35 -11.20 4.24
CA LEU A 41 13.62 -11.53 5.64
C LEU A 41 13.07 -12.93 5.99
N VAL A 42 13.59 -13.50 7.07
CA VAL A 42 13.00 -14.69 7.69
C VAL A 42 11.88 -14.25 8.63
N ALA A 43 10.75 -14.98 8.64
CA ALA A 43 9.64 -14.73 9.56
C ALA A 43 10.03 -15.21 10.98
N ASP A 44 10.90 -14.47 11.62
CA ASP A 44 11.26 -14.56 13.04
C ASP A 44 10.92 -13.24 13.72
N LYS A 45 10.34 -13.30 14.93
CA LYS A 45 9.87 -12.12 15.63
C LYS A 45 10.97 -11.08 15.82
N ASN A 46 12.15 -11.49 16.28
CA ASN A 46 13.23 -10.56 16.58
C ASN A 46 13.79 -9.93 15.31
N VAL A 47 13.99 -10.74 14.25
CA VAL A 47 14.44 -10.26 12.94
C VAL A 47 13.47 -9.21 12.38
N ILE A 48 12.17 -9.46 12.46
CA ILE A 48 11.12 -8.55 11.98
C ILE A 48 11.09 -7.27 12.82
N TYR A 49 11.16 -7.37 14.15
CA TYR A 49 11.16 -6.21 15.04
C TYR A 49 12.42 -5.35 14.84
N ASP A 50 13.61 -5.95 14.86
CA ASP A 50 14.89 -5.24 14.70
C ASP A 50 14.97 -4.50 13.37
N PHE A 51 14.39 -5.09 12.29
CA PHE A 51 14.37 -4.46 10.99
C PHE A 51 13.31 -3.37 10.86
N TYR A 52 12.06 -3.64 11.25
CA TYR A 52 10.96 -2.71 10.97
C TYR A 52 10.77 -1.63 12.03
N HIS A 53 11.01 -1.89 13.30
CA HIS A 53 10.72 -0.93 14.37
C HIS A 53 11.43 0.42 14.15
N PRO A 54 12.75 0.51 13.89
CA PRO A 54 13.41 1.79 13.63
C PRO A 54 12.88 2.49 12.36
N ARG A 55 12.52 1.72 11.33
CA ARG A 55 11.96 2.25 10.09
C ARG A 55 10.56 2.82 10.28
N LEU A 56 9.73 2.15 11.05
CA LEU A 56 8.38 2.61 11.36
C LEU A 56 8.38 3.86 12.24
N MET A 57 9.32 3.97 13.19
CA MET A 57 9.53 5.18 13.98
C MET A 57 9.88 6.39 13.09
N GLU A 58 10.78 6.21 12.14
CA GLU A 58 11.15 7.26 11.19
C GLU A 58 10.01 7.59 10.22
N MET A 59 9.27 6.58 9.73
CA MET A 59 8.07 6.81 8.90
C MET A 59 7.00 7.61 9.66
N TYR A 60 6.82 7.35 10.97
CA TYR A 60 5.93 8.14 11.82
C TYR A 60 6.42 9.59 11.94
N ARG A 61 7.73 9.80 12.15
CA ARG A 61 8.33 11.14 12.28
C ARG A 61 8.09 11.99 11.03
N VAL A 62 8.39 11.44 9.85
CA VAL A 62 8.28 12.17 8.57
C VAL A 62 6.84 12.29 8.05
N LEU A 63 5.89 11.51 8.58
CA LEU A 63 4.49 11.58 8.20
C LEU A 63 3.86 12.88 8.70
N HIS A 64 3.16 13.60 7.82
CA HIS A 64 2.43 14.83 8.14
C HIS A 64 1.28 14.54 9.12
N ASN A 65 0.85 15.55 9.86
CA ASN A 65 -0.18 15.39 10.90
C ASN A 65 -1.53 14.88 10.36
N ASP A 66 -1.88 15.22 9.12
CA ASP A 66 -3.07 14.70 8.41
C ASP A 66 -2.75 13.50 7.52
N GLY A 67 -1.53 12.96 7.63
CA GLY A 67 -1.00 11.92 6.77
C GLY A 67 -1.51 10.52 7.10
N THR A 68 -1.48 9.67 6.07
CA THR A 68 -1.87 8.26 6.15
C THR A 68 -0.72 7.36 5.71
N ILE A 69 -0.55 6.23 6.40
CA ILE A 69 0.40 5.18 6.02
C ILE A 69 -0.32 3.87 5.72
N TYR A 70 0.07 3.24 4.61
CA TYR A 70 -0.36 1.92 4.17
C TYR A 70 0.86 0.99 4.11
N LEU A 71 0.85 -0.07 4.89
CA LEU A 71 1.87 -1.13 4.80
C LEU A 71 1.25 -2.39 4.22
N GLN A 72 1.69 -2.79 3.04
CA GLN A 72 1.27 -4.05 2.44
C GLN A 72 2.19 -5.16 2.90
N CYS A 73 1.62 -6.21 3.49
CA CYS A 73 2.36 -7.33 4.05
C CYS A 73 1.62 -8.66 3.91
N ASP A 74 2.36 -9.74 4.07
CA ASP A 74 1.86 -11.12 4.04
C ASP A 74 1.41 -11.57 5.44
N ILE A 75 0.55 -12.59 5.47
CA ILE A 75 0.03 -13.22 6.70
C ILE A 75 1.12 -13.70 7.67
N ARG A 76 2.34 -13.95 7.18
CA ARG A 76 3.46 -14.41 8.03
C ARG A 76 3.86 -13.40 9.08
N ILE A 77 3.80 -12.10 8.73
CA ILE A 77 4.35 -11.04 9.55
C ILE A 77 3.32 -9.95 9.93
N ASN A 78 2.12 -9.94 9.32
CA ASN A 78 1.14 -8.87 9.53
C ASN A 78 0.80 -8.63 11.00
N HIS A 79 0.73 -9.67 11.81
CA HIS A 79 0.43 -9.58 13.25
C HIS A 79 1.54 -8.85 14.04
N TRP A 80 2.82 -9.05 13.71
CA TRP A 80 3.93 -8.30 14.32
C TRP A 80 3.97 -6.86 13.84
N ILE A 81 3.77 -6.63 12.54
CA ILE A 81 3.67 -5.28 11.97
C ILE A 81 2.53 -4.52 12.64
N ARG A 82 1.36 -5.15 12.82
CA ARG A 82 0.21 -4.54 13.45
C ARG A 82 0.49 -4.13 14.90
N VAL A 83 1.16 -4.98 15.69
CA VAL A 83 1.53 -4.67 17.08
C VAL A 83 2.51 -3.48 17.13
N MET A 84 3.57 -3.48 16.31
CA MET A 84 4.50 -2.35 16.23
C MET A 84 3.81 -1.05 15.82
N MET A 85 2.85 -1.11 14.89
CA MET A 85 2.09 0.07 14.48
C MET A 85 1.17 0.57 15.61
N ASP A 86 0.56 -0.31 16.40
CA ASP A 86 -0.21 0.08 17.59
C ASP A 86 0.68 0.76 18.64
N GLU A 87 1.93 0.29 18.83
CA GLU A 87 2.90 0.88 19.77
C GLU A 87 3.36 2.28 19.31
N ILE A 88 3.63 2.46 18.01
CA ILE A 88 4.22 3.70 17.46
C ILE A 88 3.16 4.74 17.14
N PHE A 89 2.08 4.36 16.46
CA PHE A 89 1.02 5.26 16.02
C PHE A 89 -0.09 5.44 17.05
N GLY A 90 -0.20 4.50 18.00
CA GLY A 90 -1.31 4.39 18.94
C GLY A 90 -2.51 3.65 18.33
N TYR A 91 -3.12 2.76 19.13
CA TYR A 91 -4.27 1.94 18.71
C TYR A 91 -5.44 2.78 18.15
N ASN A 92 -5.69 3.96 18.71
CA ASN A 92 -6.78 4.86 18.27
C ASN A 92 -6.58 5.42 16.86
N ASN A 93 -5.37 5.38 16.33
CA ASN A 93 -5.02 5.82 14.98
C ASN A 93 -5.05 4.69 13.94
N PHE A 94 -5.40 3.47 14.36
CA PHE A 94 -5.71 2.39 13.43
C PHE A 94 -6.99 2.69 12.67
N ARG A 95 -6.93 2.64 11.34
CA ARG A 95 -8.10 2.91 10.50
C ARG A 95 -8.69 1.66 9.89
N ASN A 96 -7.84 0.77 9.38
CA ASN A 96 -8.34 -0.46 8.77
C ASN A 96 -7.23 -1.51 8.58
N GLU A 97 -7.66 -2.76 8.41
CA GLU A 97 -6.89 -3.82 7.80
C GLU A 97 -7.65 -4.26 6.54
N ILE A 98 -7.06 -3.99 5.38
CA ILE A 98 -7.69 -4.26 4.09
C ILE A 98 -7.11 -5.55 3.52
N VAL A 99 -7.99 -6.46 3.11
CA VAL A 99 -7.64 -7.70 2.42
C VAL A 99 -7.60 -7.44 0.92
N VAL A 100 -6.41 -7.53 0.31
CA VAL A 100 -6.24 -7.48 -1.14
C VAL A 100 -6.20 -8.91 -1.68
N LYS A 101 -7.29 -9.33 -2.30
CA LYS A 101 -7.47 -10.71 -2.75
C LYS A 101 -6.77 -10.96 -4.09
N TYR A 102 -6.09 -12.10 -4.19
CA TYR A 102 -5.51 -12.62 -5.43
C TYR A 102 -6.29 -13.81 -5.97
N ASN A 103 -6.35 -13.92 -7.30
CA ASN A 103 -6.98 -15.04 -7.98
C ASN A 103 -5.97 -16.12 -8.41
N ILE A 104 -4.73 -16.06 -7.90
CA ILE A 104 -3.65 -17.03 -8.18
C ILE A 104 -3.29 -17.78 -6.91
N GLY A 105 -2.78 -18.99 -7.09
CA GLY A 105 -2.18 -19.79 -6.03
C GLY A 105 -2.65 -21.23 -6.06
N GLY A 106 -1.83 -22.10 -5.47
CA GLY A 106 -2.00 -23.55 -5.48
C GLY A 106 -3.19 -24.06 -4.68
N TYR A 107 -3.36 -25.37 -4.71
CA TYR A 107 -4.34 -26.08 -3.89
C TYR A 107 -3.67 -26.53 -2.59
N GLY A 108 -4.25 -26.15 -1.45
CA GLY A 108 -3.85 -26.69 -0.15
C GLY A 108 -4.40 -28.09 0.05
N LYS A 109 -3.55 -29.02 0.53
CA LYS A 109 -4.01 -30.38 0.91
C LYS A 109 -4.32 -30.49 2.40
N ARG A 110 -3.71 -29.63 3.24
CA ARG A 110 -3.84 -29.66 4.72
C ARG A 110 -4.16 -28.30 5.34
N GLU A 111 -4.15 -27.23 4.54
CA GLU A 111 -4.49 -25.86 4.96
C GLU A 111 -5.22 -25.13 3.83
N PHE A 112 -5.94 -24.06 4.17
CA PHE A 112 -6.55 -23.19 3.17
C PHE A 112 -5.47 -22.43 2.40
N PRO A 113 -5.55 -22.34 1.05
CA PRO A 113 -4.59 -21.57 0.25
C PRO A 113 -4.60 -20.10 0.63
N LYS A 114 -3.42 -19.54 0.87
CA LYS A 114 -3.20 -18.13 1.15
C LYS A 114 -3.30 -17.33 -0.16
N LYS A 115 -4.35 -16.54 -0.34
CA LYS A 115 -4.66 -15.84 -1.60
C LYS A 115 -4.96 -14.38 -1.39
N HIS A 116 -4.26 -13.73 -0.48
CA HIS A 116 -4.39 -12.30 -0.22
C HIS A 116 -3.15 -11.76 0.47
N ASP A 117 -2.98 -10.44 0.34
CA ASP A 117 -2.13 -9.64 1.21
C ASP A 117 -3.01 -8.77 2.11
N TYR A 118 -2.40 -8.23 3.16
CA TYR A 118 -3.00 -7.23 4.03
C TYR A 118 -2.42 -5.85 3.72
N LEU A 119 -3.29 -4.83 3.74
CA LEU A 119 -2.87 -3.43 3.90
C LEU A 119 -3.24 -3.00 5.31
N VAL A 120 -2.24 -2.79 6.15
CA VAL A 120 -2.41 -2.23 7.49
C VAL A 120 -2.39 -0.71 7.36
N VAL A 121 -3.47 -0.05 7.82
CA VAL A 121 -3.69 1.38 7.58
C VAL A 121 -3.76 2.15 8.90
N TYR A 122 -2.88 3.13 9.05
CA TYR A 122 -2.85 4.06 10.17
C TYR A 122 -2.80 5.50 9.69
N THR A 123 -3.22 6.41 10.56
CA THR A 123 -3.06 7.86 10.38
C THR A 123 -2.24 8.44 11.52
N LYS A 124 -1.65 9.62 11.35
CA LYS A 124 -0.92 10.26 12.44
C LYS A 124 -1.85 10.90 13.46
N SER A 125 -3.03 11.34 13.01
CA SER A 125 -4.07 11.95 13.85
C SER A 125 -5.48 11.58 13.37
N GLU A 126 -6.49 12.08 14.05
CA GLU A 126 -7.90 11.93 13.63
C GLU A 126 -8.26 12.84 12.44
N ASN A 127 -7.52 13.92 12.22
CA ASN A 127 -7.72 14.85 11.10
C ASN A 127 -6.89 14.40 9.89
N TYR A 128 -7.34 13.39 9.17
CA TYR A 128 -6.62 12.83 8.03
C TYR A 128 -7.39 13.00 6.72
N THR A 129 -6.65 13.02 5.62
CA THR A 129 -7.23 13.10 4.27
C THR A 129 -7.90 11.78 3.90
N PHE A 130 -9.23 11.84 3.59
CA PHE A 130 -10.00 10.73 3.06
C PHE A 130 -10.99 11.19 1.99
N ASN A 131 -10.61 11.08 0.71
CA ASN A 131 -11.36 11.53 -0.45
C ASN A 131 -12.31 10.42 -0.94
N ASP A 132 -13.40 10.17 -0.24
CA ASP A 132 -14.33 9.07 -0.49
C ASP A 132 -14.95 9.10 -1.90
N LEU A 133 -15.25 10.27 -2.44
CA LEU A 133 -15.83 10.44 -3.77
C LEU A 133 -14.88 9.97 -4.89
N ALA A 134 -13.57 10.10 -4.69
CA ALA A 134 -12.55 9.74 -5.69
C ALA A 134 -12.40 8.22 -5.90
N ILE A 135 -12.89 7.42 -4.95
CA ILE A 135 -12.69 5.95 -4.95
C ILE A 135 -13.98 5.15 -5.02
N ARG A 136 -15.12 5.80 -5.21
CA ARG A 136 -16.41 5.12 -5.25
C ARG A 136 -16.51 4.14 -6.41
N ILE A 137 -17.17 3.02 -6.14
CA ILE A 137 -17.45 1.94 -7.10
C ILE A 137 -18.97 1.77 -7.24
N PRO A 138 -19.45 1.26 -8.37
CA PRO A 138 -20.87 0.93 -8.52
C PRO A 138 -21.35 -0.08 -7.49
N TYR A 139 -22.58 0.03 -7.06
CA TYR A 139 -23.19 -0.98 -6.19
C TYR A 139 -23.27 -2.33 -6.90
N LYS A 140 -22.68 -3.37 -6.32
CA LYS A 140 -22.70 -4.75 -6.89
C LYS A 140 -24.12 -5.38 -6.90
N SER A 141 -25.02 -4.93 -6.04
CA SER A 141 -26.36 -5.52 -5.82
C SER A 141 -27.48 -5.00 -6.72
N VAL A 142 -27.20 -4.11 -7.67
CA VAL A 142 -28.23 -3.57 -8.61
C VAL A 142 -28.52 -4.54 -9.76
N ILE A 143 -27.81 -5.68 -9.85
CA ILE A 143 -27.97 -6.66 -10.95
C ILE A 143 -29.23 -7.50 -10.81
N SER A 144 -29.89 -7.52 -9.65
CA SER A 144 -31.17 -8.20 -9.45
C SER A 144 -32.32 -7.18 -9.44
N LYS A 145 -33.18 -7.21 -10.47
CA LYS A 145 -34.39 -6.38 -10.57
C LYS A 145 -35.39 -6.57 -9.40
N THR A 146 -35.09 -7.49 -8.47
CA THR A 146 -36.03 -7.91 -7.41
C THR A 146 -35.58 -7.54 -6.00
N THR A 147 -34.40 -6.95 -5.80
CA THR A 147 -33.92 -6.61 -4.45
C THR A 147 -33.33 -5.21 -4.42
N ILE A 148 -34.14 -4.19 -4.65
CA ILE A 148 -33.77 -2.80 -4.31
C ILE A 148 -33.82 -2.72 -2.79
N ARG A 149 -32.65 -2.53 -2.16
CA ARG A 149 -32.61 -2.21 -0.73
C ARG A 149 -33.37 -0.91 -0.52
N PRO A 150 -34.38 -0.83 0.38
CA PRO A 150 -35.30 0.31 0.47
C PRO A 150 -34.62 1.66 0.76
N ASN A 151 -33.31 1.66 1.11
CA ASN A 151 -32.58 2.85 1.50
C ASN A 151 -31.60 3.36 0.43
N ILE A 152 -31.62 2.81 -0.80
CA ILE A 152 -30.74 3.29 -1.89
C ILE A 152 -31.57 4.13 -2.85
N THR A 153 -31.38 5.45 -2.78
CA THR A 153 -32.03 6.40 -3.70
C THR A 153 -31.33 6.39 -5.08
N PRO A 154 -31.99 6.86 -6.16
CA PRO A 154 -31.36 7.01 -7.47
C PRO A 154 -30.04 7.81 -7.44
N GLU A 155 -29.97 8.85 -6.62
CA GLU A 155 -28.79 9.69 -6.45
C GLU A 155 -27.63 8.88 -5.83
N LYS A 156 -27.90 8.08 -4.78
CA LYS A 156 -26.91 7.17 -4.19
C LYS A 156 -26.41 6.13 -5.20
N LEU A 157 -27.30 5.61 -6.03
CA LEU A 157 -26.94 4.68 -7.10
C LEU A 157 -26.00 5.32 -8.12
N ALA A 158 -26.27 6.56 -8.51
CA ALA A 158 -25.44 7.31 -9.46
C ALA A 158 -24.02 7.61 -8.90
N ILE A 159 -23.94 7.95 -7.61
CA ILE A 159 -22.66 8.27 -6.95
C ILE A 159 -21.86 7.00 -6.63
N GLY A 160 -22.51 5.86 -6.39
CA GLY A 160 -21.85 4.62 -5.98
C GLY A 160 -21.53 4.56 -4.48
N THR A 161 -20.72 3.59 -4.08
CA THR A 161 -20.32 3.34 -2.69
C THR A 161 -18.82 3.27 -2.51
N VAL A 162 -18.34 3.62 -1.33
CA VAL A 162 -16.93 3.38 -0.95
C VAL A 162 -16.68 1.86 -0.95
N PRO A 163 -15.56 1.36 -1.49
CA PRO A 163 -15.19 -0.04 -1.41
C PRO A 163 -15.15 -0.52 0.06
N THR A 164 -15.52 -1.78 0.28
CA THR A 164 -15.30 -2.42 1.60
C THR A 164 -13.80 -2.67 1.82
N ASN A 165 -13.45 -3.17 2.99
CA ASN A 165 -12.07 -3.57 3.29
C ASN A 165 -11.65 -4.94 2.70
N VAL A 166 -12.46 -5.51 1.81
CA VAL A 166 -12.06 -6.67 0.99
C VAL A 166 -12.03 -6.25 -0.46
N TRP A 167 -10.82 -6.09 -1.01
CA TRP A 167 -10.60 -5.65 -2.38
C TRP A 167 -10.40 -6.86 -3.30
N ASP A 168 -11.49 -7.33 -3.88
CA ASP A 168 -11.54 -8.44 -4.84
C ASP A 168 -11.58 -7.96 -6.31
N ASP A 169 -11.59 -6.65 -6.52
CA ASP A 169 -11.70 -6.00 -7.82
C ASP A 169 -10.35 -5.48 -8.34
N ILE A 170 -9.27 -5.67 -7.58
CA ILE A 170 -7.91 -5.36 -8.04
C ILE A 170 -7.44 -6.50 -8.94
N PRO A 171 -7.09 -6.21 -10.21
CA PRO A 171 -6.60 -7.25 -11.11
C PRO A 171 -5.31 -7.86 -10.59
N SER A 172 -5.24 -9.18 -10.61
CA SER A 172 -4.07 -9.94 -10.17
C SER A 172 -3.93 -11.21 -10.99
N GLY A 173 -2.72 -11.73 -11.07
CA GLY A 173 -2.52 -13.03 -11.65
C GLY A 173 -1.90 -13.07 -13.04
N LEU A 174 -1.82 -14.31 -13.58
CA LEU A 174 -1.23 -14.61 -14.89
C LEU A 174 -1.89 -13.86 -16.08
N LYS A 175 -3.11 -13.37 -15.88
CA LYS A 175 -3.85 -12.60 -16.91
C LYS A 175 -3.46 -11.13 -16.95
N VAL A 176 -2.73 -10.64 -15.95
CA VAL A 176 -2.27 -9.25 -15.91
C VAL A 176 -0.89 -9.19 -16.55
N LYS A 177 -0.80 -8.50 -17.70
CA LYS A 177 0.49 -8.27 -18.35
C LYS A 177 1.32 -7.35 -17.48
N LYS A 178 2.48 -7.84 -17.01
CA LYS A 178 3.47 -6.99 -16.33
C LYS A 178 3.99 -5.93 -17.28
N LYS A 179 4.19 -4.72 -16.78
CA LYS A 179 4.78 -3.62 -17.55
C LYS A 179 6.30 -3.57 -17.42
N THR A 180 6.84 -4.28 -16.41
CA THR A 180 8.29 -4.35 -16.16
C THR A 180 8.73 -5.79 -15.96
N SER A 181 10.06 -6.01 -15.92
CA SER A 181 10.68 -7.27 -15.54
C SER A 181 10.72 -7.51 -14.03
N TYR A 182 10.34 -6.52 -13.19
CA TYR A 182 10.40 -6.63 -11.74
C TYR A 182 9.45 -7.71 -11.22
N PHE A 183 9.95 -8.58 -10.33
CA PHE A 183 9.23 -9.78 -9.92
C PHE A 183 7.90 -9.48 -9.22
N SER A 184 7.88 -8.51 -8.31
CA SER A 184 6.75 -8.19 -7.43
C SER A 184 5.94 -6.94 -7.84
N GLU A 185 5.89 -6.62 -9.14
CA GLU A 185 5.16 -5.44 -9.62
C GLU A 185 3.69 -5.44 -9.19
N LYS A 186 3.27 -4.39 -8.50
CA LYS A 186 1.88 -4.19 -8.07
C LYS A 186 1.06 -3.56 -9.19
N HIS A 187 -0.24 -3.86 -9.21
CA HIS A 187 -1.16 -3.32 -10.20
C HIS A 187 -1.48 -1.85 -9.93
N GLU A 188 -1.44 -0.99 -10.96
CA GLU A 188 -1.67 0.45 -10.82
C GLU A 188 -3.03 0.79 -10.17
N LYS A 189 -4.09 0.04 -10.44
CA LYS A 189 -5.42 0.26 -9.83
C LYS A 189 -5.39 0.24 -8.29
N LEU A 190 -4.50 -0.57 -7.69
CA LEU A 190 -4.30 -0.58 -6.24
C LEU A 190 -3.79 0.77 -5.76
N LEU A 191 -2.69 1.24 -6.38
CA LEU A 191 -2.04 2.50 -6.01
C LEU A 191 -2.91 3.72 -6.35
N GLN A 192 -3.66 3.68 -7.46
CA GLN A 192 -4.63 4.73 -7.82
C GLN A 192 -5.66 4.91 -6.71
N ARG A 193 -6.24 3.81 -6.20
CA ARG A 193 -7.20 3.87 -5.09
C ARG A 193 -6.59 4.49 -3.84
N ILE A 194 -5.38 4.07 -3.46
CA ILE A 194 -4.69 4.56 -2.26
C ILE A 194 -4.31 6.05 -2.41
N VAL A 195 -3.68 6.43 -3.52
CA VAL A 195 -3.23 7.79 -3.78
C VAL A 195 -4.40 8.78 -3.86
N LEU A 196 -5.46 8.41 -4.58
CA LEU A 196 -6.63 9.27 -4.71
C LEU A 196 -7.39 9.43 -3.40
N CYS A 197 -7.49 8.36 -2.61
CA CYS A 197 -8.18 8.38 -1.32
C CYS A 197 -7.46 9.23 -0.27
N SER A 198 -6.15 9.08 -0.16
CA SER A 198 -5.40 9.53 1.01
C SER A 198 -4.37 10.62 0.70
N SER A 199 -4.55 11.34 -0.39
CA SER A 199 -3.75 12.54 -0.71
C SER A 199 -4.50 13.49 -1.63
N ASN A 200 -4.02 14.75 -1.69
CA ASN A 200 -4.51 15.79 -2.58
C ASN A 200 -3.47 16.13 -3.65
N VAL A 201 -3.87 16.86 -4.71
CA VAL A 201 -2.94 17.37 -5.71
C VAL A 201 -1.92 18.29 -5.04
N GLY A 202 -0.64 18.08 -5.32
CA GLY A 202 0.48 18.82 -4.72
C GLY A 202 1.06 18.20 -3.45
N ASP A 203 0.36 17.26 -2.80
CA ASP A 203 0.85 16.53 -1.63
C ASP A 203 2.07 15.67 -1.98
N THR A 204 2.86 15.35 -0.96
CA THR A 204 4.02 14.45 -1.08
C THR A 204 3.60 13.03 -0.73
N VAL A 205 3.80 12.12 -1.68
CA VAL A 205 3.64 10.67 -1.52
C VAL A 205 5.02 10.04 -1.44
N ALA A 206 5.19 9.04 -0.57
CA ALA A 206 6.47 8.32 -0.46
C ALA A 206 6.29 6.81 -0.49
N ASP A 207 7.33 6.12 -1.02
CA ASP A 207 7.49 4.67 -1.00
C ASP A 207 8.95 4.31 -0.69
N PHE A 208 9.16 3.72 0.49
CA PHE A 208 10.50 3.37 0.99
C PHE A 208 10.91 1.92 0.69
N PHE A 209 10.10 1.21 -0.10
CA PHE A 209 10.34 -0.11 -0.67
C PHE A 209 9.91 -0.09 -2.14
N LEU A 210 10.50 0.81 -2.93
CA LEU A 210 10.01 1.31 -4.21
C LEU A 210 9.76 0.22 -5.26
N GLY A 211 10.61 -0.82 -5.32
CA GLY A 211 10.51 -1.89 -6.30
C GLY A 211 10.39 -1.39 -7.73
N SER A 212 9.33 -1.79 -8.44
CA SER A 212 9.11 -1.39 -9.84
C SER A 212 8.66 0.05 -10.04
N GLY A 213 8.44 0.83 -8.97
CA GLY A 213 8.05 2.23 -9.02
C GLY A 213 6.59 2.50 -9.38
N THR A 214 5.69 1.55 -9.18
CA THR A 214 4.27 1.76 -9.50
C THR A 214 3.67 2.91 -8.71
N THR A 215 4.06 3.08 -7.44
CA THR A 215 3.64 4.20 -6.58
C THR A 215 4.10 5.54 -7.15
N ALA A 216 5.33 5.61 -7.67
CA ALA A 216 5.90 6.82 -8.28
C ALA A 216 5.09 7.27 -9.50
N ILE A 217 4.80 6.33 -10.42
CA ILE A 217 4.05 6.61 -11.65
C ILE A 217 2.66 7.12 -11.34
N VAL A 218 1.95 6.41 -10.45
CA VAL A 218 0.59 6.79 -10.07
C VAL A 218 0.58 8.15 -9.38
N SER A 219 1.54 8.43 -8.50
CA SER A 219 1.66 9.74 -7.85
C SER A 219 1.85 10.86 -8.87
N GLN A 220 2.73 10.66 -9.85
CA GLN A 220 2.98 11.62 -10.92
C GLN A 220 1.73 11.84 -11.81
N GLN A 221 1.05 10.75 -12.20
CA GLN A 221 -0.17 10.81 -13.03
C GLN A 221 -1.26 11.66 -12.39
N PHE A 222 -1.36 11.64 -11.06
CA PHE A 222 -2.37 12.40 -10.32
C PHE A 222 -1.85 13.71 -9.71
N GLY A 223 -0.69 14.21 -10.13
CA GLY A 223 -0.18 15.51 -9.73
C GLY A 223 0.37 15.59 -8.30
N ARG A 224 0.82 14.46 -7.74
CA ARG A 224 1.49 14.43 -6.43
C ARG A 224 2.99 14.57 -6.59
N LYS A 225 3.65 15.16 -5.60
CA LYS A 225 5.10 15.07 -5.45
C LYS A 225 5.45 13.67 -4.99
N PHE A 226 6.63 13.17 -5.33
CA PHE A 226 7.02 11.81 -4.97
C PHE A 226 8.45 11.72 -4.44
N ILE A 227 8.61 10.96 -3.37
CA ILE A 227 9.90 10.54 -2.80
C ILE A 227 9.92 9.02 -2.72
N GLY A 228 10.96 8.38 -3.23
CA GLY A 228 11.10 6.93 -3.12
C GLY A 228 12.53 6.49 -2.96
N CYS A 229 12.74 5.36 -2.30
CA CYS A 229 14.05 4.73 -2.26
C CYS A 229 13.96 3.21 -2.39
N ASP A 230 15.04 2.63 -2.85
CA ASP A 230 15.27 1.20 -2.91
C ASP A 230 16.77 0.93 -2.82
N ILE A 231 17.15 -0.16 -2.19
CA ILE A 231 18.54 -0.58 -2.12
C ILE A 231 19.04 -1.13 -3.48
N ASN A 232 18.10 -1.59 -4.33
CA ASN A 232 18.41 -2.17 -5.63
C ASN A 232 18.52 -1.07 -6.71
N PRO A 233 19.71 -0.86 -7.33
CA PRO A 233 19.87 0.12 -8.40
C PRO A 233 18.92 -0.09 -9.60
N SER A 234 18.58 -1.36 -9.91
CA SER A 234 17.66 -1.69 -11.01
C SER A 234 16.25 -1.15 -10.75
N ALA A 235 15.78 -1.14 -9.49
CA ALA A 235 14.49 -0.56 -9.11
C ALA A 235 14.44 0.93 -9.42
N ILE A 236 15.51 1.65 -9.09
CA ILE A 236 15.67 3.08 -9.37
C ILE A 236 15.68 3.36 -10.88
N GLU A 237 16.42 2.56 -11.65
CA GLU A 237 16.52 2.71 -13.10
C GLU A 237 15.17 2.44 -13.79
N ILE A 238 14.50 1.33 -13.42
CA ILE A 238 13.17 0.98 -13.91
C ILE A 238 12.20 2.14 -13.64
N THR A 239 12.19 2.65 -12.42
CA THR A 239 11.30 3.76 -12.02
C THR A 239 11.58 5.02 -12.83
N LYS A 240 12.86 5.42 -12.98
CA LYS A 240 13.25 6.57 -13.80
C LYS A 240 12.77 6.44 -15.26
N ASN A 241 12.88 5.25 -15.83
CA ASN A 241 12.47 5.00 -17.22
C ASN A 241 10.95 5.00 -17.38
N ARG A 242 10.19 4.58 -16.37
CA ARG A 242 8.71 4.58 -16.39
C ARG A 242 8.11 5.96 -16.13
N CYS A 243 8.83 6.86 -15.50
CA CYS A 243 8.36 8.22 -15.15
C CYS A 243 8.81 9.31 -16.14
N LYS A 244 9.44 8.95 -17.26
CA LYS A 244 9.74 9.83 -18.40
C LYS A 244 8.50 10.06 -19.24
#